data_63c643a58f7a923a5697471dd020204f
#
_entry.id   63c643a58f7a923a5697471dd020204f
#
_cell.length_a   1.000
_cell.length_b   1.000
_cell.length_c   1.000
_cell.angle_alpha   90.00
_cell.angle_beta   90.00
_cell.angle_gamma   90.00
#
_symmetry.space_group_name_H-M   'P 1'
#
loop_
_entity.id
_entity.type
_entity.pdbx_description
1 polymer ?
#
loop_
_entity_poly.entity_id
_entity_poly.type
_entity_poly.pdbx_seq_one_letter_code
_entity_poly.pdbx_strand_id
1 'polypeptide(L)'
;MPALRGLLRGDRAGVDGAVYRTGGVVLEPPPVRPGGPPVWIASWGSPAGLRRVAGAGDGWLASAYNTSPERFRIGLDALSTLLRRAGGRSHQFPNALATTWLYVTEDPRRAEQMITDVLAPTLNRPADVVRALALPIGPAEVCAERLTRYARAGVQRIFLWPLGDEVRQLELFRRRVAPLLDAVP
;
A
#
# COMPACT_ATOMS: atom_id res chain seq x y z
N MET A 1 11.79 16.39 0.46
CA MET A 1 10.67 16.32 1.45
C MET A 1 10.38 17.66 2.14
N PRO A 2 11.35 18.47 2.63
CA PRO A 2 11.05 19.77 3.23
C PRO A 2 10.19 20.68 2.34
N ALA A 3 10.55 20.83 1.07
CA ALA A 3 9.79 21.62 0.09
C ALA A 3 8.32 21.18 -0.03
N LEU A 4 8.06 19.87 -0.21
CA LEU A 4 6.71 19.33 -0.28
C LEU A 4 5.92 19.60 1.01
N ARG A 5 6.52 19.36 2.18
CA ARG A 5 5.85 19.63 3.47
C ARG A 5 5.60 21.11 3.70
N GLY A 6 6.52 21.97 3.28
CA GLY A 6 6.33 23.44 3.33
C GLY A 6 5.12 23.87 2.48
N LEU A 7 5.07 23.43 1.23
CA LEU A 7 3.94 23.72 0.34
C LEU A 7 2.61 23.19 0.91
N LEU A 8 2.57 21.95 1.41
CA LEU A 8 1.38 21.35 2.00
C LEU A 8 0.95 22.01 3.31
N ARG A 9 1.81 22.77 3.99
CA ARG A 9 1.46 23.59 5.17
C ARG A 9 1.06 25.02 4.84
N GLY A 10 1.21 25.43 3.58
CA GLY A 10 0.98 26.80 3.16
C GLY A 10 2.14 27.75 3.51
N ASP A 11 3.36 27.22 3.64
CA ASP A 11 4.57 27.97 3.99
C ASP A 11 4.97 28.89 2.80
N ARG A 12 4.75 30.22 2.95
CA ARG A 12 5.05 31.20 1.90
C ARG A 12 6.56 31.52 1.79
N ALA A 13 7.31 31.33 2.87
CA ALA A 13 8.77 31.52 2.85
C ALA A 13 9.47 30.54 1.90
N GLY A 14 8.89 29.35 1.76
CA GLY A 14 9.38 28.31 0.86
C GLY A 14 10.69 27.68 1.34
N VAL A 15 11.29 26.94 0.43
CA VAL A 15 12.58 26.26 0.65
C VAL A 15 13.50 26.64 -0.51
N ASP A 16 14.72 27.06 -0.20
CA ASP A 16 15.79 27.26 -1.19
C ASP A 16 16.76 26.08 -1.12
N GLY A 17 16.42 25.01 -1.84
CA GLY A 17 17.23 23.80 -1.92
C GLY A 17 18.04 23.72 -3.20
N ALA A 18 19.04 22.82 -3.23
CA ALA A 18 19.89 22.61 -4.41
C ALA A 18 19.10 22.17 -5.68
N VAL A 19 17.97 21.48 -5.50
CA VAL A 19 17.16 20.93 -6.62
C VAL A 19 15.82 21.66 -6.74
N TYR A 20 15.16 21.97 -5.62
CA TYR A 20 13.85 22.61 -5.61
C TYR A 20 13.90 23.92 -4.84
N ARG A 21 13.36 24.97 -5.48
CA ARG A 21 13.15 26.29 -4.91
C ARG A 21 11.65 26.57 -4.90
N THR A 22 11.08 26.84 -3.73
CA THR A 22 9.62 27.04 -3.57
C THR A 22 9.26 28.39 -2.98
N GLY A 23 10.20 29.33 -2.91
CA GLY A 23 9.94 30.70 -2.45
C GLY A 23 8.88 31.36 -3.31
N GLY A 24 7.87 31.94 -2.67
CA GLY A 24 6.73 32.59 -3.34
C GLY A 24 5.70 31.64 -3.97
N VAL A 25 5.92 30.31 -3.95
CA VAL A 25 4.94 29.33 -4.44
C VAL A 25 3.91 29.03 -3.36
N VAL A 26 2.63 29.09 -3.71
CA VAL A 26 1.50 28.78 -2.80
C VAL A 26 0.61 27.75 -3.49
N LEU A 27 0.13 26.77 -2.73
CA LEU A 27 -0.89 25.83 -3.18
C LEU A 27 -2.28 26.42 -2.88
N GLU A 28 -3.11 26.49 -3.92
CA GLU A 28 -4.51 26.91 -3.79
C GLU A 28 -5.45 25.86 -4.40
N PRO A 29 -6.53 25.49 -3.71
CA PRO A 29 -6.90 25.91 -2.36
C PRO A 29 -5.94 25.39 -1.30
N PRO A 30 -5.79 26.10 -0.17
CA PRO A 30 -4.93 25.63 0.93
C PRO A 30 -5.50 24.34 1.54
N PRO A 31 -4.65 23.48 2.14
CA PRO A 31 -5.13 22.29 2.81
C PRO A 31 -6.09 22.63 3.96
N VAL A 32 -7.22 21.94 4.02
CA VAL A 32 -8.22 22.11 5.10
C VAL A 32 -7.64 21.67 6.46
N ARG A 33 -6.76 20.68 6.44
CA ARG A 33 -6.14 20.18 7.66
C ARG A 33 -4.95 21.05 8.07
N PRO A 34 -4.92 21.58 9.31
CA PRO A 34 -3.74 22.28 9.82
C PRO A 34 -2.48 21.38 9.73
N GLY A 35 -1.40 21.93 9.18
CA GLY A 35 -0.16 21.19 8.94
C GLY A 35 -0.13 20.34 7.66
N GLY A 36 -1.20 20.35 6.86
CA GLY A 36 -1.33 19.62 5.61
C GLY A 36 -1.73 18.14 5.78
N PRO A 37 -1.95 17.41 4.68
CA PRO A 37 -2.26 16.00 4.70
C PRO A 37 -1.05 15.17 5.13
N PRO A 38 -1.25 13.98 5.74
CA PRO A 38 -0.16 13.06 6.04
C PRO A 38 0.49 12.55 4.74
N VAL A 39 1.81 12.51 4.73
CA VAL A 39 2.60 12.05 3.58
C VAL A 39 3.04 10.61 3.82
N TRP A 40 2.48 9.69 3.06
CA TRP A 40 2.87 8.29 3.08
C TRP A 40 3.96 8.02 2.05
N ILE A 41 5.00 7.29 2.46
CA ILE A 41 6.11 6.98 1.57
C ILE A 41 6.00 5.54 1.08
N ALA A 42 5.94 5.40 -0.25
CA ALA A 42 5.98 4.09 -0.89
C ALA A 42 7.38 3.48 -0.79
N SER A 43 7.43 2.22 -0.38
CA SER A 43 8.67 1.45 -0.30
C SER A 43 8.40 -0.05 -0.37
N TRP A 44 9.24 -0.77 -1.11
CA TRP A 44 9.20 -2.23 -1.22
C TRP A 44 9.88 -2.95 -0.05
N GLY A 45 10.20 -2.24 1.03
CA GLY A 45 10.84 -2.81 2.20
C GLY A 45 12.38 -2.87 2.14
N SER A 46 13.01 -2.26 1.13
CA SER A 46 14.48 -2.18 1.10
C SER A 46 15.01 -1.34 2.27
N PRO A 47 16.22 -1.62 2.78
CA PRO A 47 16.80 -0.85 3.90
C PRO A 47 16.86 0.66 3.64
N ALA A 48 17.20 1.08 2.42
CA ALA A 48 17.22 2.50 2.02
C ALA A 48 15.80 3.09 1.97
N GLY A 49 14.83 2.33 1.45
CA GLY A 49 13.43 2.73 1.41
C GLY A 49 12.85 2.90 2.81
N LEU A 50 13.06 1.94 3.71
CA LEU A 50 12.58 2.01 5.09
C LEU A 50 13.22 3.15 5.90
N ARG A 51 14.52 3.44 5.68
CA ARG A 51 15.13 4.65 6.27
C ARG A 51 14.45 5.93 5.81
N ARG A 52 14.06 6.01 4.53
CA ARG A 52 13.33 7.16 3.99
C ARG A 52 11.91 7.27 4.59
N VAL A 53 11.23 6.14 4.75
CA VAL A 53 9.92 6.07 5.44
C VAL A 53 10.06 6.58 6.87
N ALA A 54 11.01 6.06 7.64
CA ALA A 54 11.19 6.44 9.04
C ALA A 54 11.58 7.91 9.22
N GLY A 55 12.44 8.45 8.31
CA GLY A 55 12.96 9.81 8.43
C GLY A 55 12.06 10.91 7.88
N ALA A 56 11.15 10.59 6.97
CA ALA A 56 10.40 11.60 6.24
C ALA A 56 8.91 11.31 6.04
N GLY A 57 8.43 10.11 6.36
CA GLY A 57 7.03 9.70 6.18
C GLY A 57 6.18 9.87 7.43
N ASP A 58 4.88 9.95 7.21
CA ASP A 58 3.84 9.83 8.25
C ASP A 58 3.17 8.45 8.20
N GLY A 59 3.52 7.63 7.21
CA GLY A 59 3.07 6.26 7.03
C GLY A 59 3.91 5.51 6.00
N TRP A 60 3.87 4.18 6.05
CA TRP A 60 4.48 3.29 5.07
C TRP A 60 3.45 2.70 4.13
N LEU A 61 3.65 2.87 2.82
CA LEU A 61 2.86 2.26 1.78
C LEU A 61 3.68 1.16 1.10
N ALA A 62 3.39 -0.10 1.42
CA ALA A 62 4.00 -1.26 0.76
C ALA A 62 3.24 -1.63 -0.53
N SER A 63 3.81 -2.51 -1.34
CA SER A 63 3.22 -2.97 -2.59
C SER A 63 3.08 -4.48 -2.61
N ALA A 64 1.86 -4.98 -2.80
CA ALA A 64 1.54 -6.41 -2.79
C ALA A 64 2.27 -7.19 -3.90
N TYR A 65 2.58 -6.56 -5.03
CA TYR A 65 3.28 -7.25 -6.11
C TYR A 65 4.82 -7.24 -5.98
N ASN A 66 5.36 -6.61 -4.93
CA ASN A 66 6.80 -6.59 -4.62
C ASN A 66 7.12 -7.16 -3.23
N THR A 67 6.12 -7.67 -2.51
CA THR A 67 6.30 -8.25 -1.18
C THR A 67 5.46 -9.51 -1.01
N SER A 68 5.74 -10.25 0.05
CA SER A 68 4.88 -11.31 0.59
C SER A 68 4.51 -10.97 2.03
N PRO A 69 3.56 -11.66 2.67
CA PRO A 69 3.28 -11.47 4.09
C PRO A 69 4.53 -11.57 4.96
N GLU A 70 5.40 -12.53 4.70
CA GLU A 70 6.64 -12.77 5.44
C GLU A 70 7.63 -11.60 5.25
N ARG A 71 7.84 -11.16 4.01
CA ARG A 71 8.71 -10.01 3.69
C ARG A 71 8.16 -8.72 4.27
N PHE A 72 6.82 -8.55 4.24
CA PHE A 72 6.18 -7.39 4.86
C PHE A 72 6.45 -7.36 6.36
N ARG A 73 6.31 -8.49 7.07
CA ARG A 73 6.60 -8.60 8.50
C ARG A 73 8.05 -8.23 8.82
N ILE A 74 9.00 -8.78 8.07
CA ILE A 74 10.44 -8.43 8.23
C ILE A 74 10.65 -6.92 8.03
N GLY A 75 10.04 -6.34 7.00
CA GLY A 75 10.10 -4.91 6.73
C GLY A 75 9.50 -4.05 7.86
N LEU A 76 8.38 -4.49 8.42
CA LEU A 76 7.70 -3.82 9.53
C LEU A 76 8.55 -3.83 10.80
N ASP A 77 9.19 -4.94 11.13
CA ASP A 77 10.09 -5.08 12.28
C ASP A 77 11.34 -4.19 12.12
N ALA A 78 11.92 -4.16 10.92
CA ALA A 78 13.03 -3.26 10.58
C ALA A 78 12.62 -1.78 10.68
N LEU A 79 11.45 -1.41 10.15
CA LEU A 79 10.90 -0.05 10.25
C LEU A 79 10.66 0.34 11.71
N SER A 80 10.08 -0.54 12.50
CA SER A 80 9.83 -0.32 13.93
C SER A 80 11.13 -0.04 14.70
N THR A 81 12.20 -0.73 14.34
CA THR A 81 13.53 -0.49 14.91
C THR A 81 14.09 0.88 14.53
N LEU A 82 13.95 1.30 13.27
CA LEU A 82 14.37 2.63 12.81
C LEU A 82 13.58 3.74 13.51
N LEU A 83 12.26 3.58 13.66
CA LEU A 83 11.38 4.55 14.32
C LEU A 83 11.75 4.71 15.82
N ARG A 84 12.01 3.60 16.53
CA ARG A 84 12.47 3.66 17.93
C ARG A 84 13.77 4.45 18.08
N ARG A 85 14.74 4.22 17.18
CA ARG A 85 16.01 4.96 17.16
C ARG A 85 15.83 6.45 16.88
N ALA A 86 14.80 6.82 16.13
CA ALA A 86 14.48 8.20 15.76
C ALA A 86 13.59 8.94 16.76
N GLY A 87 13.30 8.39 17.96
CA GLY A 87 12.57 9.07 19.02
C GLY A 87 11.17 8.53 19.34
N GLY A 88 10.87 7.28 18.98
CA GLY A 88 9.79 6.55 19.69
C GLY A 88 8.41 6.49 19.08
N ARG A 89 8.21 6.74 17.78
CA ARG A 89 6.88 6.65 17.13
C ARG A 89 6.46 5.26 16.63
N SER A 90 7.07 4.17 17.11
CA SER A 90 6.91 2.84 16.50
C SER A 90 5.52 2.23 16.62
N HIS A 91 4.81 2.43 17.75
CA HIS A 91 3.53 1.77 18.03
C HIS A 91 2.31 2.36 17.29
N GLN A 92 2.44 3.59 16.79
CA GLN A 92 1.34 4.30 16.12
C GLN A 92 1.66 4.64 14.66
N PHE A 93 2.78 4.14 14.12
CA PHE A 93 3.17 4.46 12.75
C PHE A 93 2.31 3.67 11.77
N PRO A 94 1.45 4.36 10.98
CA PRO A 94 0.50 3.67 10.14
C PRO A 94 1.19 3.00 8.95
N ASN A 95 0.63 1.86 8.53
CA ASN A 95 1.05 1.16 7.34
C ASN A 95 -0.13 0.75 6.46
N ALA A 96 0.14 0.54 5.19
CA ALA A 96 -0.83 0.01 4.24
C ALA A 96 -0.16 -0.81 3.14
N LEU A 97 -0.93 -1.68 2.51
CA LEU A 97 -0.59 -2.44 1.33
C LEU A 97 -1.37 -1.92 0.14
N ALA A 98 -0.69 -1.47 -0.89
CA ALA A 98 -1.27 -1.07 -2.18
C ALA A 98 -1.05 -2.16 -3.23
N THR A 99 -1.56 -1.93 -4.44
CA THR A 99 -1.41 -2.83 -5.59
C THR A 99 -1.94 -4.24 -5.32
N THR A 100 -2.97 -4.37 -4.48
CA THR A 100 -3.61 -5.65 -4.16
C THR A 100 -4.71 -5.91 -5.17
N TRP A 101 -4.32 -6.50 -6.30
CA TRP A 101 -5.25 -6.86 -7.37
C TRP A 101 -6.24 -7.91 -6.87
N LEU A 102 -7.54 -7.64 -7.09
CA LEU A 102 -8.64 -8.48 -6.62
C LEU A 102 -9.49 -8.95 -7.79
N TYR A 103 -9.79 -10.25 -7.82
CA TYR A 103 -10.82 -10.79 -8.71
C TYR A 103 -11.51 -11.98 -8.05
N VAL A 104 -12.75 -11.79 -7.63
CA VAL A 104 -13.56 -12.83 -6.96
C VAL A 104 -14.32 -13.62 -8.03
N THR A 105 -14.04 -14.91 -8.13
CA THR A 105 -14.73 -15.83 -9.07
C THR A 105 -14.64 -17.27 -8.58
N GLU A 106 -15.71 -18.04 -8.81
CA GLU A 106 -15.70 -19.49 -8.57
C GLU A 106 -15.17 -20.27 -9.77
N ASP A 107 -15.01 -19.62 -10.93
CA ASP A 107 -14.49 -20.26 -12.13
C ASP A 107 -12.96 -20.16 -12.17
N PRO A 108 -12.26 -21.31 -12.03
CA PRO A 108 -10.79 -21.31 -12.05
C PRO A 108 -10.21 -20.90 -13.41
N ARG A 109 -10.95 -21.12 -14.52
CA ARG A 109 -10.51 -20.65 -15.85
C ARG A 109 -10.51 -19.13 -15.93
N ARG A 110 -11.54 -18.50 -15.37
CA ARG A 110 -11.62 -17.03 -15.29
C ARG A 110 -10.54 -16.46 -14.40
N ALA A 111 -10.26 -17.08 -13.26
CA ALA A 111 -9.17 -16.68 -12.38
C ALA A 111 -7.81 -16.72 -13.11
N GLU A 112 -7.55 -17.82 -13.85
CA GLU A 112 -6.33 -17.95 -14.64
C GLU A 112 -6.26 -16.93 -15.78
N GLN A 113 -7.34 -16.69 -16.51
CA GLN A 113 -7.40 -15.66 -17.55
C GLN A 113 -7.07 -14.25 -17.00
N MET A 114 -7.53 -13.90 -15.81
CA MET A 114 -7.17 -12.61 -15.19
C MET A 114 -5.66 -12.51 -14.93
N ILE A 115 -5.00 -13.61 -14.61
CA ILE A 115 -3.55 -13.65 -14.42
C ILE A 115 -2.82 -13.57 -15.76
N THR A 116 -3.19 -14.41 -16.73
CA THR A 116 -2.44 -14.57 -17.99
C THR A 116 -2.69 -13.44 -18.97
N ASP A 117 -3.97 -13.05 -19.14
CA ASP A 117 -4.37 -12.16 -20.23
C ASP A 117 -4.47 -10.70 -19.79
N VAL A 118 -4.57 -10.44 -18.47
CA VAL A 118 -4.71 -9.09 -17.92
C VAL A 118 -3.48 -8.69 -17.11
N LEU A 119 -3.17 -9.42 -16.03
CA LEU A 119 -2.12 -8.97 -15.11
C LEU A 119 -0.70 -9.18 -15.65
N ALA A 120 -0.42 -10.32 -16.25
CA ALA A 120 0.92 -10.61 -16.76
C ALA A 120 1.37 -9.57 -17.81
N PRO A 121 0.55 -9.21 -18.82
CA PRO A 121 0.87 -8.12 -19.74
C PRO A 121 0.93 -6.74 -19.05
N THR A 122 -0.02 -6.44 -18.16
CA THR A 122 -0.07 -5.15 -17.45
C THR A 122 1.17 -4.91 -16.59
N LEU A 123 1.67 -5.96 -15.94
CA LEU A 123 2.86 -5.89 -15.08
C LEU A 123 4.16 -6.11 -15.85
N ASN A 124 4.07 -6.43 -17.14
CA ASN A 124 5.20 -6.87 -17.98
C ASN A 124 6.02 -7.97 -17.29
N ARG A 125 5.32 -9.02 -16.82
CA ARG A 125 5.90 -10.18 -16.13
C ARG A 125 5.33 -11.48 -16.66
N PRO A 126 6.11 -12.58 -16.65
CA PRO A 126 5.60 -13.91 -16.95
C PRO A 126 4.44 -14.31 -16.01
N ALA A 127 3.47 -15.06 -16.53
CA ALA A 127 2.28 -15.45 -15.78
C ALA A 127 2.59 -16.29 -14.53
N ASP A 128 3.60 -17.15 -14.59
CA ASP A 128 4.08 -17.93 -13.45
C ASP A 128 4.60 -17.04 -12.31
N VAL A 129 5.32 -15.96 -12.63
CA VAL A 129 5.78 -14.96 -11.66
C VAL A 129 4.60 -14.24 -11.03
N VAL A 130 3.58 -13.84 -11.83
CA VAL A 130 2.38 -13.18 -11.30
C VAL A 130 1.58 -14.14 -10.41
N ARG A 131 1.46 -15.41 -10.80
CA ARG A 131 0.78 -16.45 -10.02
C ARG A 131 1.44 -16.68 -8.66
N ALA A 132 2.76 -16.64 -8.61
CA ALA A 132 3.53 -16.77 -7.37
C ALA A 132 3.33 -15.61 -6.37
N LEU A 133 2.79 -14.46 -6.80
CA LEU A 133 2.44 -13.36 -5.88
C LEU A 133 1.27 -13.70 -4.95
N ALA A 134 0.52 -14.75 -5.24
CA ALA A 134 -0.64 -15.18 -4.45
C ALA A 134 -1.63 -14.02 -4.16
N LEU A 135 -1.94 -13.23 -5.19
CA LEU A 135 -2.92 -12.15 -5.11
C LEU A 135 -4.34 -12.68 -4.86
N PRO A 136 -5.26 -11.91 -4.25
CA PRO A 136 -6.64 -12.33 -3.99
C PRO A 136 -7.45 -12.45 -5.29
N ILE A 137 -7.15 -13.49 -6.07
CA ILE A 137 -7.80 -13.86 -7.33
C ILE A 137 -8.27 -15.31 -7.21
N GLY A 138 -9.57 -15.55 -7.35
CA GLY A 138 -10.21 -16.87 -7.21
C GLY A 138 -11.45 -16.86 -6.33
N PRO A 139 -11.83 -18.01 -5.72
CA PRO A 139 -12.95 -18.13 -4.79
C PRO A 139 -12.84 -17.20 -3.60
N ALA A 140 -13.98 -16.88 -2.99
CA ALA A 140 -14.04 -15.94 -1.88
C ALA A 140 -13.16 -16.35 -0.70
N GLU A 141 -13.12 -17.64 -0.39
CA GLU A 141 -12.30 -18.22 0.69
C GLU A 141 -10.81 -18.03 0.42
N VAL A 142 -10.38 -18.25 -0.82
CA VAL A 142 -8.99 -18.04 -1.24
C VAL A 142 -8.60 -16.56 -1.15
N CYS A 143 -9.50 -15.67 -1.58
CA CYS A 143 -9.29 -14.23 -1.46
C CYS A 143 -9.17 -13.82 0.02
N ALA A 144 -10.06 -14.30 0.87
CA ALA A 144 -10.06 -14.01 2.31
C ALA A 144 -8.79 -14.55 2.98
N GLU A 145 -8.38 -15.79 2.70
CA GLU A 145 -7.15 -16.38 3.25
C GLU A 145 -5.93 -15.51 2.90
N ARG A 146 -5.78 -15.12 1.64
CA ARG A 146 -4.63 -14.31 1.17
C ARG A 146 -4.58 -12.95 1.85
N LEU A 147 -5.74 -12.29 2.01
CA LEU A 147 -5.83 -11.01 2.73
C LEU A 147 -5.54 -11.18 4.24
N THR A 148 -6.07 -12.24 4.85
CA THR A 148 -5.83 -12.56 6.27
C THR A 148 -4.35 -12.79 6.56
N ARG A 149 -3.59 -13.43 5.66
CA ARG A 149 -2.14 -13.60 5.83
C ARG A 149 -1.42 -12.25 5.95
N TYR A 150 -1.82 -11.24 5.18
CA TYR A 150 -1.27 -9.89 5.30
C TYR A 150 -1.71 -9.21 6.60
N ALA A 151 -2.97 -9.36 7.02
CA ALA A 151 -3.44 -8.83 8.31
C ALA A 151 -2.62 -9.41 9.47
N ARG A 152 -2.41 -10.73 9.49
CA ARG A 152 -1.55 -11.43 10.48
C ARG A 152 -0.08 -10.99 10.42
N ALA A 153 0.39 -10.57 9.26
CA ALA A 153 1.71 -9.98 9.11
C ALA A 153 1.82 -8.54 9.64
N GLY A 154 0.70 -7.93 10.07
CA GLY A 154 0.65 -6.60 10.65
C GLY A 154 0.25 -5.48 9.70
N VAL A 155 -0.31 -5.81 8.52
CA VAL A 155 -0.90 -4.81 7.63
C VAL A 155 -2.17 -4.25 8.26
N GLN A 156 -2.24 -2.91 8.37
CA GLN A 156 -3.39 -2.22 8.98
C GLN A 156 -4.46 -1.82 7.96
N ARG A 157 -4.07 -1.58 6.71
CA ARG A 157 -4.97 -1.18 5.62
C ARG A 157 -4.54 -1.85 4.32
N ILE A 158 -5.51 -2.30 3.53
CA ILE A 158 -5.27 -2.86 2.20
C ILE A 158 -6.08 -2.06 1.19
N PHE A 159 -5.41 -1.53 0.17
CA PHE A 159 -6.06 -0.91 -0.98
C PHE A 159 -6.29 -1.99 -2.04
N LEU A 160 -7.55 -2.36 -2.20
CA LEU A 160 -7.97 -3.33 -3.20
C LEU A 160 -8.06 -2.66 -4.57
N TRP A 161 -7.52 -3.33 -5.58
CA TRP A 161 -7.57 -2.94 -6.98
C TRP A 161 -8.38 -4.00 -7.75
N PRO A 162 -9.71 -3.83 -7.88
CA PRO A 162 -10.54 -4.78 -8.59
C PRO A 162 -10.19 -4.85 -10.06
N LEU A 163 -10.27 -6.04 -10.64
CA LEU A 163 -10.05 -6.27 -12.07
C LEU A 163 -11.40 -6.45 -12.79
N GLY A 164 -11.48 -5.94 -14.01
CA GLY A 164 -12.67 -6.05 -14.86
C GLY A 164 -13.81 -5.12 -14.41
N ASP A 165 -14.99 -5.66 -14.15
CA ASP A 165 -16.12 -4.89 -13.62
C ASP A 165 -15.90 -4.56 -12.13
N GLU A 166 -15.32 -3.39 -11.87
CA GLU A 166 -14.90 -2.96 -10.53
C GLU A 166 -16.07 -2.89 -9.55
N VAL A 167 -17.23 -2.39 -9.99
CA VAL A 167 -18.42 -2.26 -9.13
C VAL A 167 -18.88 -3.63 -8.68
N ARG A 168 -19.03 -4.56 -9.63
CA ARG A 168 -19.40 -5.94 -9.34
C ARG A 168 -18.38 -6.64 -8.45
N GLN A 169 -17.09 -6.45 -8.68
CA GLN A 169 -16.02 -7.04 -7.88
C GLN A 169 -16.02 -6.51 -6.44
N LEU A 170 -16.28 -5.22 -6.24
CA LEU A 170 -16.43 -4.64 -4.90
C LEU A 170 -17.68 -5.15 -4.19
N GLU A 171 -18.81 -5.35 -4.91
CA GLU A 171 -20.00 -5.98 -4.33
C GLU A 171 -19.75 -7.44 -3.93
N LEU A 172 -19.08 -8.21 -4.77
CA LEU A 172 -18.69 -9.59 -4.46
C LEU A 172 -17.77 -9.64 -3.24
N PHE A 173 -16.77 -8.76 -3.19
CA PHE A 173 -15.91 -8.62 -2.03
C PHE A 173 -16.72 -8.34 -0.77
N ARG A 174 -17.57 -7.34 -0.76
CA ARG A 174 -18.39 -6.95 0.40
C ARG A 174 -19.30 -8.08 0.87
N ARG A 175 -19.92 -8.80 -0.07
CA ARG A 175 -20.92 -9.84 0.26
C ARG A 175 -20.29 -11.18 0.62
N ARG A 176 -19.16 -11.54 0.02
CA ARG A 176 -18.62 -12.91 0.08
C ARG A 176 -17.25 -13.00 0.76
N VAL A 177 -16.40 -11.99 0.62
CA VAL A 177 -15.02 -12.02 1.16
C VAL A 177 -14.96 -11.34 2.52
N ALA A 178 -15.51 -10.13 2.65
CA ALA A 178 -15.44 -9.35 3.89
C ALA A 178 -15.96 -10.10 5.12
N PRO A 179 -17.11 -10.82 5.06
CA PRO A 179 -17.59 -11.59 6.22
C PRO A 179 -16.63 -12.70 6.70
N LEU A 180 -15.78 -13.21 5.79
CA LEU A 180 -14.78 -14.21 6.14
C LEU A 180 -13.54 -13.59 6.83
N LEU A 181 -13.30 -12.29 6.62
CA LEU A 181 -12.22 -11.56 7.28
C LEU A 181 -12.57 -11.21 8.74
N ASP A 182 -13.83 -10.87 9.01
CA ASP A 182 -14.31 -10.51 10.34
C ASP A 182 -14.32 -11.71 11.32
N ALA A 183 -14.24 -12.94 10.80
CA ALA A 183 -14.16 -14.18 11.57
C ALA A 183 -12.72 -14.50 12.05
N VAL A 184 -11.74 -13.66 11.76
CA VAL A 184 -10.34 -13.86 12.18
C VAL A 184 -10.12 -13.11 13.49
N PRO A 185 -9.82 -13.82 14.60
CA PRO A 185 -9.58 -13.21 15.91
C PRO A 185 -8.28 -12.41 15.95
#